data_3f20a9c931372a386ad2f7a413f6be88
#
_entry.id   3f20a9c931372a386ad2f7a413f6be88
#
_cell.length_a   1.000
_cell.length_b   1.000
_cell.length_c   1.000
_cell.angle_alpha   90.00
_cell.angle_beta   90.00
_cell.angle_gamma   90.00
#
_symmetry.space_group_name_H-M   'P 1'
#
loop_
_entity.id
_entity.type
_entity.pdbx_description
1 polymer ?
#
loop_
_entity_poly.entity_id
_entity_poly.type
_entity_poly.pdbx_seq_one_letter_code
_entity_poly.pdbx_strand_id
1 'polypeptide(L)'
;VVALSRYIARKVLSRFAVFFVVLTVSFIIPRLMPGGAFAYLIENPNISPEFRVALIRQFGLDRPLLEQYLCFLREFFLNGNLGISFYYKKPVMSVIADALPWTLILVTGSTVVSAILGIYLGFSTAGRRGSLLDRTSFNASMFFRSMPAFWLAL
;
A
#
# COMPACT_ATOMS: atom_id res chain seq x y z
N VAL A 1 -18.85 25.52 14.81
CA VAL A 1 -18.74 24.09 15.19
C VAL A 1 -19.41 23.19 14.13
N VAL A 2 -20.64 23.49 13.70
CA VAL A 2 -21.41 22.70 12.72
C VAL A 2 -20.70 22.61 11.35
N ALA A 3 -20.05 23.68 10.90
CA ALA A 3 -19.32 23.68 9.63
C ALA A 3 -18.09 22.76 9.65
N LEU A 4 -17.39 22.70 10.78
CA LEU A 4 -16.20 21.85 10.96
C LEU A 4 -16.58 20.37 11.02
N SER A 5 -17.65 20.03 11.76
CA SER A 5 -18.12 18.64 11.84
C SER A 5 -18.60 18.10 10.48
N ARG A 6 -19.33 18.92 9.70
CA ARG A 6 -19.74 18.58 8.35
C ARG A 6 -18.55 18.39 7.39
N TYR A 7 -17.53 19.24 7.51
CA TYR A 7 -16.30 19.11 6.73
C TYR A 7 -15.55 17.82 7.06
N ILE A 8 -15.39 17.50 8.36
CA ILE A 8 -14.73 16.27 8.82
C ILE A 8 -15.52 15.06 8.36
N ALA A 9 -16.85 15.04 8.57
CA ALA A 9 -17.71 13.94 8.15
C ALA A 9 -17.61 13.68 6.63
N ARG A 10 -17.66 14.73 5.80
CA ARG A 10 -17.49 14.62 4.35
C ARG A 10 -16.11 14.04 3.97
N LYS A 11 -15.05 14.49 4.65
CA LYS A 11 -13.69 13.99 4.42
C LYS A 11 -13.55 12.51 4.78
N VAL A 12 -14.08 12.12 5.94
CA VAL A 12 -14.09 10.74 6.40
C VAL A 12 -14.86 9.86 5.42
N LEU A 13 -16.09 10.26 5.06
CA LEU A 13 -16.92 9.51 4.11
C LEU A 13 -16.23 9.34 2.74
N SER A 14 -15.60 10.41 2.23
CA SER A 14 -14.82 10.35 0.99
C SER A 14 -13.67 9.35 1.08
N ARG A 15 -12.95 9.29 2.21
CA ARG A 15 -11.86 8.33 2.41
C ARG A 15 -12.36 6.89 2.50
N PHE A 16 -13.48 6.68 3.18
CA PHE A 16 -14.14 5.37 3.20
C PHE A 16 -14.58 4.93 1.80
N ALA A 17 -15.19 5.83 1.02
CA ALA A 17 -15.58 5.53 -0.34
C ALA A 17 -14.37 5.10 -1.21
N VAL A 18 -13.27 5.84 -1.15
CA VAL A 18 -12.03 5.49 -1.87
C VAL A 18 -11.49 4.13 -1.41
N PHE A 19 -11.50 3.86 -0.10
CA PHE A 19 -11.06 2.59 0.45
C PHE A 19 -11.88 1.41 -0.09
N PHE A 20 -13.21 1.53 -0.12
CA PHE A 20 -14.08 0.49 -0.68
C PHE A 20 -13.90 0.33 -2.19
N VAL A 21 -13.69 1.41 -2.93
CA VAL A 21 -13.36 1.33 -4.36
C VAL A 21 -12.07 0.55 -4.57
N VAL A 22 -11.02 0.84 -3.80
CA VAL A 22 -9.73 0.13 -3.89
C VAL A 22 -9.91 -1.36 -3.55
N LEU A 23 -10.65 -1.70 -2.49
CA LEU A 23 -10.93 -3.10 -2.15
C LEU A 23 -11.68 -3.82 -3.27
N THR A 24 -12.70 -3.18 -3.85
CA THR A 24 -13.50 -3.74 -4.94
C THR A 24 -12.64 -3.95 -6.19
N VAL A 25 -11.83 -2.98 -6.56
CA VAL A 25 -10.92 -3.06 -7.70
C VAL A 25 -9.89 -4.17 -7.48
N SER A 26 -9.31 -4.27 -6.28
CA SER A 26 -8.36 -5.33 -5.91
C SER A 26 -8.99 -6.73 -5.96
N PHE A 27 -10.29 -6.84 -5.67
CA PHE A 27 -11.03 -8.08 -5.81
C PHE A 27 -11.32 -8.44 -7.27
N ILE A 28 -11.67 -7.45 -8.09
CA ILE A 28 -12.10 -7.65 -9.48
C ILE A 28 -10.91 -7.90 -10.41
N ILE A 29 -9.82 -7.12 -10.32
CA ILE A 29 -8.69 -7.18 -11.24
C ILE A 29 -8.16 -8.61 -11.44
N PRO A 30 -7.84 -9.37 -10.37
CA PRO A 30 -7.34 -10.73 -10.55
C PRO A 30 -8.34 -11.67 -11.25
N ARG A 31 -9.65 -11.39 -11.10
CA ARG A 31 -10.71 -12.22 -11.69
C ARG A 31 -10.99 -11.91 -13.17
N LEU A 32 -10.62 -10.72 -13.62
CA LEU A 32 -10.70 -10.34 -15.04
C LEU A 32 -9.49 -10.82 -15.86
N MET A 33 -8.43 -11.31 -15.22
CA MET A 33 -7.29 -11.86 -15.93
C MET A 33 -7.70 -13.11 -16.72
N PRO A 34 -7.22 -13.30 -17.97
CA PRO A 34 -7.47 -14.51 -18.76
C PRO A 34 -7.08 -15.76 -17.95
N GLY A 35 -8.03 -16.69 -17.81
CA GLY A 35 -7.88 -17.86 -16.95
C GLY A 35 -8.16 -17.64 -15.47
N GLY A 36 -8.36 -16.38 -15.02
CA GLY A 36 -8.58 -16.00 -13.62
C GLY A 36 -7.29 -16.00 -12.80
N ALA A 37 -7.27 -15.29 -11.66
CA ALA A 37 -6.12 -15.27 -10.75
C ALA A 37 -5.69 -16.66 -10.25
N PHE A 38 -6.61 -17.59 -10.31
CA PHE A 38 -6.43 -18.95 -9.83
C PHE A 38 -6.10 -19.95 -10.96
N ALA A 39 -6.16 -19.53 -12.24
CA ALA A 39 -5.81 -20.41 -13.37
C ALA A 39 -4.38 -20.94 -13.24
N TYR A 40 -3.45 -20.10 -12.84
CA TYR A 40 -2.08 -20.52 -12.58
C TYR A 40 -1.99 -21.61 -11.52
N LEU A 41 -2.84 -21.59 -10.48
CA LEU A 41 -2.92 -22.63 -9.47
C LEU A 41 -3.64 -23.88 -9.98
N ILE A 42 -4.69 -23.67 -10.79
CA ILE A 42 -5.52 -24.75 -11.33
C ILE A 42 -4.78 -25.48 -12.45
N GLU A 43 -4.03 -24.79 -13.28
CA GLU A 43 -3.30 -25.34 -14.42
C GLU A 43 -1.89 -25.84 -14.09
N ASN A 44 -1.39 -25.57 -12.87
CA ASN A 44 -0.06 -26.03 -12.47
C ASN A 44 -0.04 -27.56 -12.29
N PRO A 45 0.71 -28.31 -13.13
CA PRO A 45 0.75 -29.77 -13.07
C PRO A 45 1.37 -30.32 -11.78
N ASN A 46 2.10 -29.49 -11.03
CA ASN A 46 2.73 -29.88 -9.77
C ASN A 46 1.78 -29.80 -8.55
N ILE A 47 0.53 -29.39 -8.76
CA ILE A 47 -0.48 -29.32 -7.70
C ILE A 47 -1.38 -30.55 -7.76
N SER A 48 -1.49 -31.27 -6.63
CA SER A 48 -2.36 -32.45 -6.57
C SER A 48 -3.82 -32.06 -6.81
N PRO A 49 -4.63 -32.93 -7.45
CA PRO A 49 -6.04 -32.69 -7.70
C PRO A 49 -6.82 -32.37 -6.41
N GLU A 50 -6.48 -33.03 -5.31
CA GLU A 50 -7.11 -32.85 -3.99
C GLU A 50 -6.82 -31.44 -3.43
N PHE A 51 -5.57 -30.99 -3.54
CA PHE A 51 -5.19 -29.63 -3.10
C PHE A 51 -5.85 -28.56 -3.95
N ARG A 52 -6.03 -28.80 -5.25
CA ARG A 52 -6.76 -27.92 -6.17
C ARG A 52 -8.23 -27.76 -5.73
N VAL A 53 -8.92 -28.87 -5.46
CA VAL A 53 -10.30 -28.84 -4.97
C VAL A 53 -10.40 -28.13 -3.62
N ALA A 54 -9.44 -28.34 -2.72
CA ALA A 54 -9.40 -27.66 -1.44
C ALA A 54 -9.24 -26.15 -1.61
N LEU A 55 -8.39 -25.68 -2.53
CA LEU A 55 -8.23 -24.25 -2.85
C LEU A 55 -9.51 -23.64 -3.43
N ILE A 56 -10.14 -24.33 -4.39
CA ILE A 56 -11.40 -23.86 -5.00
C ILE A 56 -12.46 -23.67 -3.92
N ARG A 57 -12.60 -24.62 -3.00
CA ARG A 57 -13.54 -24.52 -1.87
C ARG A 57 -13.17 -23.45 -0.85
N GLN A 58 -11.88 -23.37 -0.51
CA GLN A 58 -11.38 -22.40 0.47
C GLN A 58 -11.59 -20.96 -0.01
N PHE A 59 -11.38 -20.69 -1.30
CA PHE A 59 -11.57 -19.36 -1.89
C PHE A 59 -12.99 -19.14 -2.44
N GLY A 60 -13.87 -20.16 -2.35
CA GLY A 60 -15.26 -20.10 -2.81
C GLY A 60 -15.36 -19.80 -4.32
N LEU A 61 -14.41 -20.27 -5.12
CA LEU A 61 -14.34 -19.98 -6.57
C LEU A 61 -15.46 -20.65 -7.37
N ASP A 62 -16.09 -21.62 -6.76
CA ASP A 62 -17.28 -22.33 -7.25
C ASP A 62 -18.58 -21.53 -7.06
N ARG A 63 -18.54 -20.42 -6.32
CA ARG A 63 -19.73 -19.62 -5.99
C ARG A 63 -19.91 -18.45 -6.95
N PRO A 64 -21.13 -17.87 -7.02
CA PRO A 64 -21.36 -16.62 -7.74
C PRO A 64 -20.44 -15.49 -7.27
N LEU A 65 -20.03 -14.60 -8.18
CA LEU A 65 -19.09 -13.51 -7.88
C LEU A 65 -19.52 -12.63 -6.71
N LEU A 66 -20.79 -12.42 -6.52
CA LEU A 66 -21.33 -11.64 -5.40
C LEU A 66 -21.06 -12.32 -4.05
N GLU A 67 -21.26 -13.64 -3.97
CA GLU A 67 -20.97 -14.40 -2.75
C GLU A 67 -19.47 -14.43 -2.45
N GLN A 68 -18.65 -14.56 -3.48
CA GLN A 68 -17.20 -14.46 -3.33
C GLN A 68 -16.77 -13.10 -2.79
N TYR A 69 -17.39 -12.01 -3.26
CA TYR A 69 -17.11 -10.66 -2.79
C TYR A 69 -17.52 -10.44 -1.34
N LEU A 70 -18.71 -10.90 -0.97
CA LEU A 70 -19.18 -10.82 0.43
C LEU A 70 -18.30 -11.65 1.37
N CYS A 71 -17.88 -12.85 0.93
CA CYS A 71 -16.95 -13.68 1.69
C CYS A 71 -15.59 -12.97 1.84
N PHE A 72 -15.05 -12.39 0.77
CA PHE A 72 -13.81 -11.60 0.80
C PHE A 72 -13.90 -10.42 1.79
N LEU A 73 -15.00 -9.66 1.78
CA LEU A 73 -15.19 -8.56 2.71
C LEU A 73 -15.30 -9.07 4.16
N ARG A 74 -16.01 -10.16 4.37
CA ARG A 74 -16.14 -10.77 5.70
C ARG A 74 -14.78 -11.22 6.23
N GLU A 75 -14.01 -11.97 5.44
CA GLU A 75 -12.67 -12.42 5.81
C GLU A 75 -11.72 -11.25 6.09
N PHE A 76 -11.78 -10.22 5.26
CA PHE A 76 -10.97 -9.03 5.43
C PHE A 76 -11.28 -8.28 6.73
N PHE A 77 -12.58 -8.01 7.02
CA PHE A 77 -12.97 -7.16 8.16
C PHE A 77 -13.08 -7.92 9.49
N LEU A 78 -13.50 -9.18 9.48
CA LEU A 78 -13.72 -9.93 10.70
C LEU A 78 -12.50 -10.77 11.10
N ASN A 79 -11.83 -11.38 10.14
CA ASN A 79 -10.73 -12.30 10.41
C ASN A 79 -9.34 -11.69 10.12
N GLY A 80 -9.28 -10.46 9.56
CA GLY A 80 -8.02 -9.86 9.12
C GLY A 80 -7.29 -10.69 8.05
N ASN A 81 -8.03 -11.57 7.36
CA ASN A 81 -7.47 -12.49 6.40
C ASN A 81 -7.36 -11.80 5.03
N LEU A 82 -6.13 -11.51 4.62
CA LEU A 82 -5.79 -10.91 3.33
C LEU A 82 -5.55 -11.94 2.22
N GLY A 83 -5.78 -13.22 2.52
CA GLY A 83 -5.51 -14.31 1.60
C GLY A 83 -4.05 -14.75 1.59
N ILE A 84 -3.70 -15.53 0.56
CA ILE A 84 -2.36 -16.12 0.38
C ILE A 84 -1.66 -15.43 -0.78
N SER A 85 -0.40 -15.06 -0.57
CA SER A 85 0.47 -14.55 -1.63
C SER A 85 0.90 -15.71 -2.54
N PHE A 86 0.56 -15.63 -3.82
CA PHE A 86 0.97 -16.63 -4.81
C PHE A 86 2.49 -16.64 -5.05
N TYR A 87 3.10 -15.47 -4.92
CA TYR A 87 4.55 -15.33 -5.11
C TYR A 87 5.33 -15.92 -3.94
N TYR A 88 4.97 -15.58 -2.71
CA TYR A 88 5.66 -16.04 -1.50
C TYR A 88 5.12 -17.37 -0.96
N LYS A 89 3.98 -17.88 -1.47
CA LYS A 89 3.31 -19.12 -1.04
C LYS A 89 3.01 -19.17 0.47
N LYS A 90 2.74 -18.00 1.07
CA LYS A 90 2.42 -17.84 2.49
C LYS A 90 1.36 -16.75 2.69
N PRO A 91 0.70 -16.68 3.86
CA PRO A 91 -0.32 -15.67 4.13
C PRO A 91 0.20 -14.26 3.89
N VAL A 92 -0.58 -13.39 3.23
CA VAL A 92 -0.22 -12.00 2.94
C VAL A 92 0.12 -11.24 4.23
N MET A 93 -0.61 -11.50 5.33
CA MET A 93 -0.35 -10.88 6.62
C MET A 93 1.06 -11.16 7.14
N SER A 94 1.58 -12.39 6.96
CA SER A 94 2.95 -12.72 7.36
C SER A 94 3.99 -12.02 6.49
N VAL A 95 3.73 -11.89 5.17
CA VAL A 95 4.61 -11.12 4.28
C VAL A 95 4.70 -9.66 4.70
N ILE A 96 3.55 -9.07 5.04
CA ILE A 96 3.50 -7.69 5.54
C ILE A 96 4.23 -7.58 6.88
N ALA A 97 3.98 -8.50 7.82
CA ALA A 97 4.63 -8.49 9.12
C ALA A 97 6.16 -8.62 9.03
N ASP A 98 6.67 -9.40 8.07
CA ASP A 98 8.11 -9.54 7.82
C ASP A 98 8.73 -8.26 7.23
N ALA A 99 8.01 -7.55 6.34
CA ALA A 99 8.52 -6.38 5.64
C ALA A 99 8.28 -5.05 6.40
N LEU A 100 7.20 -4.97 7.17
CA LEU A 100 6.75 -3.74 7.83
C LEU A 100 7.78 -3.15 8.81
N PRO A 101 8.44 -3.92 9.67
CA PRO A 101 9.43 -3.39 10.62
C PRO A 101 10.57 -2.66 9.90
N TRP A 102 11.10 -3.23 8.84
CA TRP A 102 12.17 -2.64 8.05
C TRP A 102 11.73 -1.35 7.37
N THR A 103 10.53 -1.35 6.80
CA THR A 103 9.94 -0.16 6.20
C THR A 103 9.74 0.95 7.24
N LEU A 104 9.23 0.62 8.42
CA LEU A 104 9.03 1.58 9.50
C LEU A 104 10.35 2.18 10.00
N ILE A 105 11.38 1.35 10.19
CA ILE A 105 12.70 1.83 10.61
C ILE A 105 13.28 2.80 9.58
N LEU A 106 13.25 2.42 8.29
CA LEU A 106 13.78 3.24 7.22
C LEU A 106 13.00 4.56 7.06
N VAL A 107 11.66 4.49 7.01
CA VAL A 107 10.83 5.69 6.81
C VAL A 107 10.90 6.60 8.02
N THR A 108 10.83 6.06 9.24
CA THR A 108 10.91 6.88 10.45
C THR A 108 12.30 7.51 10.59
N GLY A 109 13.36 6.72 10.41
CA GLY A 109 14.74 7.20 10.48
C GLY A 109 15.02 8.30 9.46
N SER A 110 14.66 8.08 8.19
CA SER A 110 14.84 9.09 7.14
C SER A 110 14.01 10.35 7.39
N THR A 111 12.79 10.19 7.90
CA THR A 111 11.90 11.34 8.22
C THR A 111 12.49 12.17 9.35
N VAL A 112 12.97 11.53 10.42
CA VAL A 112 13.60 12.23 11.56
C VAL A 112 14.84 12.99 11.11
N VAL A 113 15.73 12.32 10.36
CA VAL A 113 16.95 12.97 9.85
C VAL A 113 16.60 14.14 8.94
N SER A 114 15.67 13.95 8.00
CA SER A 114 15.21 15.01 7.09
C SER A 114 14.57 16.18 7.83
N ALA A 115 13.79 15.91 8.87
CA ALA A 115 13.17 16.96 9.68
C ALA A 115 14.23 17.78 10.44
N ILE A 116 15.19 17.12 11.07
CA ILE A 116 16.27 17.80 11.80
C ILE A 116 17.10 18.68 10.85
N LEU A 117 17.53 18.11 9.73
CA LEU A 117 18.30 18.85 8.72
C LEU A 117 17.50 20.00 8.10
N GLY A 118 16.24 19.77 7.79
CA GLY A 118 15.35 20.77 7.22
C GLY A 118 15.09 21.94 8.17
N ILE A 119 14.86 21.66 9.45
CA ILE A 119 14.68 22.67 10.47
C ILE A 119 15.98 23.48 10.68
N TYR A 120 17.11 22.77 10.81
CA TYR A 120 18.41 23.41 10.97
C TYR A 120 18.77 24.34 9.80
N LEU A 121 18.64 23.87 8.57
CA LEU A 121 18.87 24.65 7.37
C LEU A 121 17.87 25.81 7.28
N GLY A 122 16.59 25.55 7.52
CA GLY A 122 15.55 26.58 7.50
C GLY A 122 15.83 27.71 8.51
N PHE A 123 16.21 27.40 9.73
CA PHE A 123 16.60 28.38 10.73
C PHE A 123 17.86 29.18 10.34
N SER A 124 18.87 28.49 9.82
CA SER A 124 20.15 29.09 9.45
C SER A 124 20.01 30.09 8.26
N THR A 125 19.08 29.80 7.35
CA THR A 125 18.82 30.64 6.18
C THR A 125 17.82 31.77 6.45
N ALA A 126 16.85 31.56 7.38
CA ALA A 126 15.81 32.55 7.69
C ALA A 126 16.37 33.89 8.17
N GLY A 127 17.42 33.87 8.99
CA GLY A 127 18.09 35.08 9.48
C GLY A 127 19.03 35.77 8.48
N ARG A 128 19.31 35.15 7.33
CA ARG A 128 20.31 35.61 6.36
C ARG A 128 19.78 35.54 4.92
N ARG A 129 18.60 36.10 4.71
CA ARG A 129 17.93 36.11 3.39
C ARG A 129 18.81 36.73 2.31
N GLY A 130 18.95 36.05 1.17
CA GLY A 130 19.79 36.49 0.04
C GLY A 130 21.28 36.21 0.22
N SER A 131 21.72 35.61 1.31
CA SER A 131 23.10 35.18 1.53
C SER A 131 23.48 34.02 0.61
N LEU A 132 24.78 33.78 0.46
CA LEU A 132 25.27 32.61 -0.29
C LEU A 132 24.70 31.30 0.28
N LEU A 133 24.57 31.17 1.60
CA LEU A 133 24.02 30.01 2.27
C LEU A 133 22.55 29.80 1.91
N ASP A 134 21.75 30.84 1.86
CA ASP A 134 20.35 30.79 1.45
C ASP A 134 20.23 30.33 -0.01
N ARG A 135 20.98 30.96 -0.91
CA ARG A 135 20.98 30.62 -2.35
C ARG A 135 21.45 29.21 -2.62
N THR A 136 22.54 28.77 -1.97
CA THR A 136 23.07 27.41 -2.16
C THR A 136 22.14 26.36 -1.60
N SER A 137 21.54 26.56 -0.43
CA SER A 137 20.55 25.65 0.15
C SER A 137 19.31 25.53 -0.73
N PHE A 138 18.81 26.63 -1.25
CA PHE A 138 17.68 26.65 -2.18
C PHE A 138 18.01 25.90 -3.48
N ASN A 139 19.13 26.21 -4.12
CA ASN A 139 19.55 25.58 -5.37
C ASN A 139 19.82 24.09 -5.19
N ALA A 140 20.47 23.68 -4.10
CA ALA A 140 20.70 22.28 -3.77
C ALA A 140 19.37 21.53 -3.57
N SER A 141 18.42 22.12 -2.84
CA SER A 141 17.10 21.52 -2.62
C SER A 141 16.34 21.34 -3.94
N MET A 142 16.40 22.33 -4.83
CA MET A 142 15.79 22.23 -6.16
C MET A 142 16.46 21.18 -7.03
N PHE A 143 17.79 21.10 -6.98
CA PHE A 143 18.57 20.11 -7.72
C PHE A 143 18.21 18.68 -7.30
N PHE A 144 18.24 18.39 -6.00
CA PHE A 144 17.87 17.05 -5.49
C PHE A 144 16.39 16.72 -5.73
N ARG A 145 15.49 17.69 -5.67
CA ARG A 145 14.08 17.49 -5.98
C ARG A 145 13.82 17.18 -7.46
N SER A 146 14.68 17.66 -8.35
CA SER A 146 14.56 17.41 -9.79
C SER A 146 15.05 16.02 -10.18
N MET A 147 15.83 15.36 -9.31
CA MET A 147 16.36 14.03 -9.58
C MET A 147 15.33 12.95 -9.28
N PRO A 148 15.18 11.93 -10.15
CA PRO A 148 14.38 10.76 -9.84
C PRO A 148 14.93 10.04 -8.60
N ALA A 149 14.05 9.65 -7.67
CA ALA A 149 14.44 9.02 -6.39
C ALA A 149 15.31 7.76 -6.56
N PHE A 150 15.06 6.97 -7.61
CA PHE A 150 15.86 5.77 -7.89
C PHE A 150 17.31 6.11 -8.28
N TRP A 151 17.55 7.27 -8.87
CA TRP A 151 18.88 7.71 -9.28
C TRP A 151 19.74 8.11 -8.08
N LEU A 152 19.10 8.62 -7.04
CA LEU A 152 19.76 8.97 -5.77
C LEU A 152 20.04 7.74 -4.90
N ALA A 153 19.40 6.60 -5.19
CA ALA A 153 19.53 5.35 -4.44
C ALA A 153 20.60 4.39 -5.04
N LEU A 154 21.09 4.67 -6.26
CA LEU A 154 22.16 3.93 -6.94
C LEU A 154 23.53 4.49 -6.57
#